data_702f2c1f77ccecf0bd5ee791f3d01eda
#
_entry.id   702f2c1f77ccecf0bd5ee791f3d01eda
#
_cell.length_a   1.000
_cell.length_b   1.000
_cell.length_c   1.000
_cell.angle_alpha   90.00
_cell.angle_beta   90.00
_cell.angle_gamma   90.00
#
_symmetry.space_group_name_H-M   'P 1'
#
loop_
_entity.id
_entity.type
_entity.pdbx_description
1 polymer ?
#
loop_
_entity_poly.entity_id
_entity_poly.type
_entity_poly.pdbx_seq_one_letter_code
_entity_poly.pdbx_strand_id
1 'polypeptide(L)'
;MELHDVRWVVGTCIEDTIPALKREWFGLQKGLHVDSYKAITHVDGFAIHLVPSAMAQVEPSKRDQSGPVDRLWFVNLGGYARNSLQEQHQFGLVVARSQQAAKARAKARWLKASLQVHKDDLHGIDSVGDVDDCLPIDGISGWRISLEFVPNAAETDLTPDWFGYWRIDGRLPRPRPEAVI
;
A
#
# COMPACT_ATOMS: atom_id res chain seq x y z
N MET A 1 -22.11 -10.04 -2.61
CA MET A 1 -20.82 -9.89 -1.89
C MET A 1 -20.09 -8.78 -2.60
N GLU A 2 -19.62 -7.78 -1.88
CA GLU A 2 -18.77 -6.70 -2.40
C GLU A 2 -17.31 -7.11 -2.22
N LEU A 3 -16.48 -6.87 -3.24
CA LEU A 3 -15.06 -7.17 -3.22
C LEU A 3 -14.28 -5.87 -3.15
N HIS A 4 -13.33 -5.78 -2.22
CA HIS A 4 -12.40 -4.66 -2.08
C HIS A 4 -10.98 -5.10 -2.37
N ASP A 5 -10.18 -4.21 -2.90
CA ASP A 5 -8.78 -4.47 -3.21
C ASP A 5 -7.96 -3.17 -3.15
N VAL A 6 -6.68 -3.28 -2.83
CA VAL A 6 -5.72 -2.17 -2.83
C VAL A 6 -4.87 -2.25 -4.09
N ARG A 7 -4.79 -1.15 -4.84
CA ARG A 7 -4.00 -1.07 -6.06
C ARG A 7 -2.99 0.07 -6.02
N TRP A 8 -1.78 -0.24 -6.47
CA TRP A 8 -0.70 0.72 -6.66
C TRP A 8 -0.66 1.11 -8.12
N VAL A 9 -0.90 2.37 -8.40
CA VAL A 9 -0.99 2.89 -9.78
C VAL A 9 -0.18 4.17 -9.90
N VAL A 10 0.23 4.50 -11.13
CA VAL A 10 1.00 5.70 -11.44
C VAL A 10 0.20 6.60 -12.37
N GLY A 11 0.13 7.88 -12.05
CA GLY A 11 -0.54 8.91 -12.86
C GLY A 11 -0.15 10.31 -12.38
N THR A 12 -0.40 11.32 -13.19
CA THR A 12 -0.23 12.73 -12.81
C THR A 12 -1.43 13.23 -11.98
N CYS A 13 -2.55 12.56 -12.12
CA CYS A 13 -3.76 12.72 -11.31
C CYS A 13 -4.45 11.37 -11.20
N ILE A 14 -5.46 11.27 -10.33
CA ILE A 14 -6.17 10.00 -10.11
C ILE A 14 -6.94 9.54 -11.35
N GLU A 15 -7.42 10.44 -12.18
CA GLU A 15 -8.13 10.13 -13.42
C GLU A 15 -7.24 9.36 -14.42
N ASP A 16 -5.95 9.66 -14.47
CA ASP A 16 -4.97 9.00 -15.34
C ASP A 16 -4.81 7.51 -14.96
N THR A 17 -5.14 7.14 -13.73
CA THR A 17 -4.99 5.78 -13.20
C THR A 17 -6.17 4.88 -13.53
N ILE A 18 -7.33 5.44 -13.91
CA ILE A 18 -8.56 4.68 -14.17
C ILE A 18 -8.37 3.54 -15.19
N PRO A 19 -7.68 3.74 -16.33
CA PRO A 19 -7.45 2.65 -17.27
C PRO A 19 -6.68 1.48 -16.67
N ALA A 20 -5.69 1.75 -15.81
CA ALA A 20 -4.93 0.72 -15.10
C ALA A 20 -5.82 -0.01 -14.07
N LEU A 21 -6.55 0.72 -13.25
CA LEU A 21 -7.49 0.16 -12.26
C LEU A 21 -8.51 -0.77 -12.92
N LYS A 22 -9.09 -0.36 -14.06
CA LYS A 22 -10.05 -1.18 -14.81
C LYS A 22 -9.43 -2.43 -15.43
N ARG A 23 -8.20 -2.32 -15.92
CA ARG A 23 -7.48 -3.46 -16.54
C ARG A 23 -7.07 -4.51 -15.51
N GLU A 24 -6.67 -4.06 -14.33
CA GLU A 24 -6.14 -4.91 -13.27
C GLU A 24 -7.23 -5.47 -12.35
N TRP A 25 -8.46 -4.97 -12.47
CA TRP A 25 -9.58 -5.49 -11.71
C TRP A 25 -9.95 -6.91 -12.16
N PHE A 26 -9.98 -7.84 -11.21
CA PHE A 26 -10.24 -9.26 -11.44
C PHE A 26 -11.72 -9.65 -11.45
N GLY A 27 -12.62 -8.75 -11.04
CA GLY A 27 -14.06 -8.96 -10.99
C GLY A 27 -14.80 -8.33 -12.17
N LEU A 28 -16.12 -8.25 -12.04
CA LEU A 28 -16.98 -7.57 -13.01
C LEU A 28 -16.73 -6.06 -12.96
N GLN A 29 -16.58 -5.44 -14.12
CA GLN A 29 -16.41 -3.97 -14.19
C GLN A 29 -17.71 -3.18 -13.90
N LYS A 30 -18.88 -3.84 -14.00
CA LYS A 30 -20.14 -3.20 -13.69
C LYS A 30 -20.21 -2.85 -12.20
N GLY A 31 -20.35 -1.55 -11.90
CA GLY A 31 -20.37 -1.05 -10.54
C GLY A 31 -18.98 -0.81 -9.92
N LEU A 32 -17.90 -1.05 -10.67
CA LEU A 32 -16.56 -0.76 -10.20
C LEU A 32 -16.40 0.69 -9.76
N HIS A 33 -15.88 0.89 -8.58
CA HIS A 33 -15.74 2.20 -7.95
C HIS A 33 -14.43 2.31 -7.18
N VAL A 34 -14.07 3.53 -6.84
CA VAL A 34 -12.97 3.87 -5.92
C VAL A 34 -13.60 4.37 -4.64
N ASP A 35 -13.20 3.81 -3.50
CA ASP A 35 -13.66 4.22 -2.17
C ASP A 35 -12.77 5.29 -1.58
N SER A 36 -11.49 5.21 -1.84
CA SER A 36 -10.51 6.21 -1.39
C SER A 36 -9.24 6.12 -2.21
N TYR A 37 -8.44 7.19 -2.18
CA TYR A 37 -7.09 7.16 -2.70
C TYR A 37 -6.16 8.07 -1.88
N LYS A 38 -4.87 7.78 -1.99
CA LYS A 38 -3.78 8.57 -1.42
C LYS A 38 -2.65 8.69 -2.43
N ALA A 39 -2.20 9.90 -2.71
CA ALA A 39 -0.95 10.15 -3.42
C ALA A 39 0.23 9.95 -2.45
N ILE A 40 1.14 9.05 -2.80
CA ILE A 40 2.27 8.69 -1.94
C ILE A 40 3.54 9.29 -2.53
N THR A 41 4.18 10.17 -1.78
CA THR A 41 5.45 10.82 -2.17
C THR A 41 6.59 10.47 -1.23
N HIS A 42 6.29 10.14 0.02
CA HIS A 42 7.27 9.77 1.05
C HIS A 42 6.75 8.62 1.90
N VAL A 43 7.66 7.77 2.36
CA VAL A 43 7.39 6.72 3.36
C VAL A 43 8.62 6.57 4.25
N ASP A 44 8.44 6.58 5.57
CA ASP A 44 9.48 6.31 6.56
C ASP A 44 10.74 7.19 6.41
N GLY A 45 10.57 8.45 6.03
CA GLY A 45 11.70 9.37 5.80
C GLY A 45 12.37 9.21 4.44
N PHE A 46 11.81 8.42 3.54
CA PHE A 46 12.30 8.28 2.16
C PHE A 46 11.35 8.94 1.18
N ALA A 47 11.87 9.79 0.29
CA ALA A 47 11.16 10.22 -0.90
C ALA A 47 11.07 9.07 -1.92
N ILE A 48 9.93 8.96 -2.57
CA ILE A 48 9.65 7.94 -3.59
C ILE A 48 9.79 8.58 -4.96
N HIS A 49 10.72 8.07 -5.76
CA HIS A 49 10.93 8.47 -7.13
C HIS A 49 10.54 7.37 -8.10
N LEU A 50 9.91 7.76 -9.19
CA LEU A 50 9.54 6.87 -10.30
C LEU A 50 10.56 7.03 -11.42
N VAL A 51 11.30 5.96 -11.72
CA VAL A 51 12.28 5.91 -12.80
C VAL A 51 11.74 5.01 -13.92
N PRO A 52 11.64 5.47 -15.19
CA PRO A 52 11.20 4.62 -16.27
C PRO A 52 12.04 3.34 -16.35
N SER A 53 11.42 2.17 -16.43
CA SER A 53 12.13 0.88 -16.43
C SER A 53 13.10 0.74 -17.62
N ALA A 54 12.79 1.36 -18.77
CA ALA A 54 13.68 1.40 -19.93
C ALA A 54 14.99 2.16 -19.64
N MET A 55 14.96 3.18 -18.79
CA MET A 55 16.15 3.94 -18.38
C MET A 55 16.95 3.23 -17.28
N ALA A 56 16.31 2.37 -16.50
CA ALA A 56 16.96 1.62 -15.45
C ALA A 56 18.01 0.60 -15.94
N GLN A 57 18.00 0.29 -17.22
CA GLN A 57 18.97 -0.60 -17.87
C GLN A 57 20.26 0.13 -18.30
N VAL A 58 20.24 1.45 -18.35
CA VAL A 58 21.36 2.28 -18.83
C VAL A 58 22.29 2.71 -17.70
N GLU A 59 21.79 2.82 -16.49
CA GLU A 59 22.61 3.02 -15.30
C GLU A 59 23.21 1.69 -14.86
N PRO A 60 24.54 1.52 -14.82
CA PRO A 60 25.13 0.36 -14.16
C PRO A 60 24.65 0.41 -12.72
N SER A 61 23.78 -0.53 -12.40
CA SER A 61 23.24 -0.66 -11.07
C SER A 61 24.41 -0.59 -10.09
N LYS A 62 24.35 0.29 -9.09
CA LYS A 62 25.16 0.21 -7.86
C LYS A 62 24.77 -1.05 -7.08
N ARG A 63 24.60 -2.17 -7.80
CA ARG A 63 24.31 -3.50 -7.25
C ARG A 63 25.49 -4.12 -6.52
N ASP A 64 26.66 -3.46 -6.52
CA ASP A 64 27.85 -3.90 -5.77
C ASP A 64 27.91 -3.42 -4.31
N GLN A 65 26.81 -2.84 -3.78
CA GLN A 65 26.71 -2.74 -2.34
C GLN A 65 26.20 -4.09 -1.81
N SER A 66 27.11 -4.91 -1.35
CA SER A 66 26.94 -6.25 -0.77
C SER A 66 26.17 -6.25 0.57
N GLY A 67 25.13 -5.40 0.69
CA GLY A 67 24.31 -5.27 1.88
C GLY A 67 22.82 -5.21 1.56
N PRO A 68 21.95 -5.47 2.55
CA PRO A 68 20.51 -5.36 2.38
C PRO A 68 20.12 -3.92 2.04
N VAL A 69 19.44 -3.75 0.91
CA VAL A 69 18.98 -2.44 0.39
C VAL A 69 17.61 -2.12 0.95
N ASP A 70 17.37 -0.86 1.28
CA ASP A 70 16.06 -0.37 1.68
C ASP A 70 15.07 -0.51 0.51
N ARG A 71 13.90 -1.10 0.77
CA ARG A 71 12.82 -1.35 -0.20
C ARG A 71 11.50 -0.87 0.36
N LEU A 72 10.60 -0.48 -0.52
CA LEU A 72 9.22 -0.19 -0.18
C LEU A 72 8.43 -1.50 -0.06
N TRP A 73 7.66 -1.63 1.00
CA TRP A 73 6.82 -2.80 1.27
C TRP A 73 5.38 -2.38 1.50
N PHE A 74 4.47 -3.07 0.86
CA PHE A 74 3.08 -3.12 1.26
C PHE A 74 2.91 -4.18 2.34
N VAL A 75 2.24 -3.82 3.42
CA VAL A 75 1.93 -4.76 4.51
C VAL A 75 0.46 -4.66 4.85
N ASN A 76 -0.23 -5.77 4.89
CA ASN A 76 -1.60 -5.93 5.35
C ASN A 76 -1.61 -6.79 6.61
N LEU A 77 -2.21 -6.28 7.67
CA LEU A 77 -2.39 -6.98 8.93
C LEU A 77 -3.87 -7.29 9.13
N GLY A 78 -4.21 -8.55 9.38
CA GLY A 78 -5.52 -8.96 9.81
C GLY A 78 -5.61 -9.16 11.32
N GLY A 79 -6.77 -8.99 11.89
CA GLY A 79 -6.99 -9.21 13.31
C GLY A 79 -8.44 -9.12 13.75
N TYR A 80 -8.71 -9.63 14.97
CA TYR A 80 -10.04 -9.59 15.56
C TYR A 80 -10.08 -8.76 16.83
N ALA A 81 -11.12 -7.97 16.98
CA ALA A 81 -11.47 -7.39 18.28
C ALA A 81 -12.34 -8.37 19.05
N ARG A 82 -12.14 -8.49 20.38
CA ARG A 82 -12.89 -9.43 21.24
C ARG A 82 -14.41 -9.25 21.24
N ASN A 83 -14.86 -8.05 20.88
CA ASN A 83 -16.27 -7.64 20.83
C ASN A 83 -16.81 -7.54 19.40
N SER A 84 -16.09 -8.04 18.41
CA SER A 84 -16.50 -8.03 17.00
C SER A 84 -16.45 -9.43 16.43
N LEU A 85 -17.45 -9.77 15.61
CA LEU A 85 -17.45 -10.99 14.79
C LEU A 85 -16.74 -10.80 13.46
N GLN A 86 -16.32 -9.57 13.17
CA GLN A 86 -15.70 -9.23 11.91
C GLN A 86 -14.18 -9.16 12.08
N GLU A 87 -13.49 -9.73 11.12
CA GLU A 87 -12.07 -9.48 10.93
C GLU A 87 -11.85 -8.03 10.52
N GLN A 88 -10.83 -7.43 11.10
CA GLN A 88 -10.41 -6.06 10.78
C GLN A 88 -9.05 -6.11 10.13
N HIS A 89 -8.91 -5.38 9.03
CA HIS A 89 -7.65 -5.25 8.33
C HIS A 89 -7.11 -3.83 8.47
N GLN A 90 -5.81 -3.74 8.69
CA GLN A 90 -5.09 -2.49 8.59
C GLN A 90 -3.88 -2.69 7.69
N PHE A 91 -3.79 -1.88 6.65
CA PHE A 91 -2.71 -1.97 5.67
C PHE A 91 -1.98 -0.65 5.53
N GLY A 92 -0.77 -0.71 4.98
CA GLY A 92 0.01 0.48 4.71
C GLY A 92 1.36 0.18 4.09
N LEU A 93 2.19 1.22 4.04
CA LEU A 93 3.53 1.16 3.48
C LEU A 93 4.58 1.31 4.56
N VAL A 94 5.67 0.57 4.39
CA VAL A 94 6.88 0.71 5.20
C VAL A 94 8.13 0.60 4.33
N VAL A 95 9.21 1.25 4.73
CA VAL A 95 10.52 1.03 4.12
C VAL A 95 11.34 0.14 5.04
N ALA A 96 11.87 -0.95 4.50
CA ALA A 96 12.66 -1.91 5.27
C ALA A 96 13.62 -2.69 4.36
N ARG A 97 14.68 -3.26 4.96
CA ARG A 97 15.70 -4.04 4.26
C ARG A 97 15.33 -5.50 4.05
N SER A 98 14.32 -5.99 4.74
CA SER A 98 13.83 -7.36 4.62
C SER A 98 12.35 -7.44 4.93
N GLN A 99 11.72 -8.54 4.49
CA GLN A 99 10.33 -8.84 4.80
C GLN A 99 10.08 -8.92 6.31
N GLN A 100 10.97 -9.57 7.06
CA GLN A 100 10.85 -9.66 8.52
C GLN A 100 10.90 -8.29 9.18
N ALA A 101 11.81 -7.41 8.73
CA ALA A 101 11.88 -6.04 9.24
C ALA A 101 10.62 -5.23 8.88
N ALA A 102 10.07 -5.41 7.68
CA ALA A 102 8.82 -4.78 7.26
C ALA A 102 7.65 -5.24 8.14
N LYS A 103 7.49 -6.54 8.34
CA LYS A 103 6.48 -7.12 9.23
C LYS A 103 6.60 -6.60 10.66
N ALA A 104 7.80 -6.59 11.22
CA ALA A 104 8.05 -6.09 12.57
C ALA A 104 7.69 -4.60 12.71
N ARG A 105 8.05 -3.77 11.73
CA ARG A 105 7.74 -2.35 11.70
C ARG A 105 6.24 -2.10 11.61
N ALA A 106 5.53 -2.80 10.75
CA ALA A 106 4.08 -2.72 10.62
C ALA A 106 3.38 -3.12 11.93
N LYS A 107 3.74 -4.26 12.53
CA LYS A 107 3.19 -4.70 13.83
C LYS A 107 3.44 -3.68 14.95
N ALA A 108 4.59 -3.03 14.97
CA ALA A 108 4.89 -2.00 15.98
C ALA A 108 4.05 -0.73 15.82
N ARG A 109 3.55 -0.44 14.62
CA ARG A 109 2.78 0.78 14.31
C ARG A 109 1.29 0.57 14.35
N TRP A 110 0.81 -0.51 13.77
CA TRP A 110 -0.60 -0.75 13.51
C TRP A 110 -1.17 -1.79 14.48
N LEU A 111 -2.48 -1.78 14.63
CA LEU A 111 -3.24 -2.68 15.50
C LEU A 111 -2.80 -2.66 16.98
N LYS A 112 -2.29 -1.51 17.46
CA LYS A 112 -1.78 -1.37 18.84
C LYS A 112 -2.83 -1.51 19.94
N ALA A 113 -4.09 -1.29 19.64
CA ALA A 113 -5.07 -0.96 20.68
C ALA A 113 -6.09 -2.07 20.95
N SER A 114 -5.77 -3.33 21.01
CA SER A 114 -6.71 -4.38 21.47
C SER A 114 -7.14 -5.45 20.46
N LEU A 115 -6.50 -5.56 19.33
CA LEU A 115 -6.83 -6.59 18.38
C LEU A 115 -6.01 -7.84 18.68
N GLN A 116 -6.71 -8.91 19.00
CA GLN A 116 -6.13 -10.23 19.01
C GLN A 116 -5.97 -10.63 17.55
N VAL A 117 -4.74 -10.58 17.05
CA VAL A 117 -4.42 -10.92 15.69
C VAL A 117 -4.53 -12.42 15.49
N HIS A 118 -4.99 -12.82 14.31
CA HIS A 118 -5.23 -14.20 13.92
C HIS A 118 -4.12 -15.14 14.32
N LYS A 119 -4.55 -16.26 14.85
CA LYS A 119 -3.74 -17.44 15.07
C LYS A 119 -4.33 -18.55 14.19
N ASP A 120 -3.94 -18.57 12.92
CA ASP A 120 -4.34 -19.64 12.00
C ASP A 120 -3.52 -20.91 12.19
N ASP A 121 -2.75 -20.99 13.26
CA ASP A 121 -1.95 -22.17 13.55
C ASP A 121 -2.55 -22.94 14.74
N LEU A 122 -3.23 -24.06 14.43
CA LEU A 122 -3.67 -25.07 15.40
C LEU A 122 -2.48 -25.76 16.11
N HIS A 123 -1.26 -25.40 15.81
CA HIS A 123 -0.04 -25.94 16.42
C HIS A 123 0.78 -24.82 17.06
N GLY A 124 0.27 -24.42 18.21
CA GLY A 124 0.91 -23.58 19.22
C GLY A 124 2.29 -23.03 18.90
N ILE A 125 2.40 -21.75 18.66
CA ILE A 125 3.57 -20.96 18.98
C ILE A 125 3.13 -19.49 19.06
N ASP A 126 3.69 -18.76 20.01
CA ASP A 126 3.50 -17.36 20.36
C ASP A 126 3.71 -16.36 19.21
N SER A 127 2.86 -16.36 18.19
CA SER A 127 2.91 -15.32 17.17
C SER A 127 1.80 -14.31 17.38
N VAL A 128 2.14 -13.18 17.92
CA VAL A 128 1.32 -11.98 17.93
C VAL A 128 1.13 -11.55 16.47
N GLY A 129 -0.06 -11.76 15.93
CA GLY A 129 -0.49 -11.19 14.69
C GLY A 129 0.11 -11.78 13.41
N ASP A 130 -0.69 -12.48 12.63
CA ASP A 130 -0.22 -12.86 11.32
C ASP A 130 -0.33 -11.69 10.35
N VAL A 131 0.61 -11.61 9.43
CA VAL A 131 0.65 -10.63 8.38
C VAL A 131 0.06 -11.32 7.16
N ASP A 132 -1.15 -10.95 6.76
CA ASP A 132 -1.82 -11.53 5.61
C ASP A 132 -0.99 -11.34 4.33
N ASP A 133 -0.48 -10.11 4.14
CA ASP A 133 0.37 -9.79 3.01
C ASP A 133 1.59 -8.97 3.43
N CYS A 134 2.74 -9.29 2.85
CA CYS A 134 3.93 -8.45 2.93
C CYS A 134 4.71 -8.56 1.61
N LEU A 135 4.42 -7.63 0.71
CA LEU A 135 4.87 -7.64 -0.66
C LEU A 135 5.81 -6.46 -0.95
N PRO A 136 6.97 -6.70 -1.58
CA PRO A 136 7.83 -5.61 -2.01
C PRO A 136 7.23 -4.88 -3.22
N ILE A 137 7.30 -3.56 -3.22
CA ILE A 137 6.92 -2.72 -4.35
C ILE A 137 8.21 -2.19 -4.99
N ASP A 138 8.75 -2.93 -5.95
CA ASP A 138 9.98 -2.54 -6.66
C ASP A 138 9.68 -1.74 -7.92
N GLY A 139 8.48 -1.89 -8.46
CA GLY A 139 8.02 -1.20 -9.65
C GLY A 139 6.54 -1.31 -9.90
N ILE A 140 6.01 -0.38 -10.67
CA ILE A 140 4.58 -0.27 -11.02
C ILE A 140 4.47 0.15 -12.48
N SER A 141 3.78 -0.64 -13.31
CA SER A 141 3.36 -0.28 -14.67
C SER A 141 4.47 0.36 -15.54
N GLY A 142 5.66 -0.26 -15.58
CA GLY A 142 6.78 0.24 -16.38
C GLY A 142 7.66 1.29 -15.69
N TRP A 143 7.42 1.56 -14.41
CA TRP A 143 8.23 2.41 -13.55
C TRP A 143 8.91 1.58 -12.48
N ARG A 144 10.17 1.88 -12.20
CA ARG A 144 10.91 1.36 -11.05
C ARG A 144 10.79 2.33 -9.88
N ILE A 145 10.62 1.81 -8.68
CA ILE A 145 10.67 2.59 -7.44
C ILE A 145 12.14 2.83 -7.08
N SER A 146 12.48 4.08 -6.81
CA SER A 146 13.76 4.48 -6.22
C SER A 146 13.50 5.25 -4.93
N LEU A 147 14.22 4.91 -3.88
CA LEU A 147 14.07 5.53 -2.57
C LEU A 147 15.26 6.45 -2.28
N GLU A 148 14.97 7.67 -1.87
CA GLU A 148 15.98 8.65 -1.45
C GLU A 148 15.72 9.03 0.02
N PHE A 149 16.68 8.82 0.89
CA PHE A 149 16.54 9.22 2.30
C PHE A 149 16.54 10.74 2.42
N VAL A 150 15.49 11.29 3.01
CA VAL A 150 15.32 12.73 3.26
C VAL A 150 15.32 12.98 4.77
N PRO A 151 16.38 13.55 5.33
CA PRO A 151 16.44 13.87 6.76
C PRO A 151 15.27 14.77 7.18
N ASN A 152 14.62 14.42 8.29
CA ASN A 152 13.48 15.16 8.85
C ASN A 152 12.22 15.24 7.94
N ALA A 153 12.09 14.39 6.95
CA ALA A 153 10.83 14.25 6.25
C ALA A 153 9.73 13.84 7.25
N ALA A 154 8.58 14.47 7.16
CA ALA A 154 7.43 14.09 7.96
C ALA A 154 7.07 12.61 7.65
N GLU A 155 6.67 11.86 8.68
CA GLU A 155 6.09 10.54 8.43
C GLU A 155 4.87 10.70 7.53
N THR A 156 4.76 9.83 6.54
CA THR A 156 3.60 9.84 5.66
C THR A 156 2.40 9.34 6.45
N ASP A 157 1.49 10.23 6.73
CA ASP A 157 0.14 9.87 7.15
C ASP A 157 -0.58 9.24 5.93
N LEU A 158 -1.16 8.06 6.13
CA LEU A 158 -1.97 7.37 5.12
C LEU A 158 -3.44 7.83 5.13
N THR A 159 -3.74 8.96 5.75
CA THR A 159 -5.05 9.60 5.63
C THR A 159 -5.36 9.81 4.14
N PRO A 160 -6.50 9.34 3.64
CA PRO A 160 -6.85 9.50 2.23
C PRO A 160 -6.89 10.96 1.80
N ASP A 161 -6.41 11.25 0.61
CA ASP A 161 -6.59 12.57 -0.02
C ASP A 161 -8.03 12.74 -0.48
N TRP A 162 -8.75 11.64 -0.66
CA TRP A 162 -10.16 11.61 -0.93
C TRP A 162 -10.75 10.25 -0.49
N PHE A 163 -11.97 10.25 -0.02
CA PHE A 163 -12.79 9.06 0.25
C PHE A 163 -14.24 9.30 -0.14
N GLY A 164 -14.96 8.22 -0.45
CA GLY A 164 -16.35 8.26 -0.86
C GLY A 164 -16.70 7.10 -1.78
N TYR A 165 -17.64 7.29 -2.67
CA TYR A 165 -18.07 6.30 -3.64
C TYR A 165 -17.96 6.88 -5.06
N TRP A 166 -16.87 6.62 -5.74
CA TRP A 166 -16.65 7.13 -7.10
C TRP A 166 -16.67 6.01 -8.13
N ARG A 167 -17.76 5.92 -8.85
CA ARG A 167 -17.88 4.93 -9.93
C ARG A 167 -16.96 5.27 -11.09
N ILE A 168 -16.16 4.29 -11.49
CA ILE A 168 -15.21 4.39 -12.62
C ILE A 168 -15.62 3.50 -13.80
N ASP A 169 -16.78 2.85 -13.74
CA ASP A 169 -17.34 2.04 -14.83
C ASP A 169 -17.92 2.87 -16.00
N GLY A 170 -17.76 4.18 -15.98
CA GLY A 170 -18.13 5.11 -17.05
C GLY A 170 -19.54 5.69 -16.94
N ARG A 171 -20.27 5.48 -15.82
CA ARG A 171 -21.68 5.86 -15.71
C ARG A 171 -21.98 7.11 -14.89
N LEU A 172 -21.07 7.57 -14.07
CA LEU A 172 -21.28 8.75 -13.21
C LEU A 172 -20.07 9.67 -13.23
N PRO A 173 -20.28 11.00 -13.14
CA PRO A 173 -19.19 11.95 -12.99
C PRO A 173 -18.49 11.76 -11.64
N ARG A 174 -17.25 12.18 -11.55
CA ARG A 174 -16.46 12.20 -10.31
C ARG A 174 -17.19 13.02 -9.24
N PRO A 175 -17.34 12.51 -8.01
CA PRO A 175 -17.75 13.34 -6.88
C PRO A 175 -16.70 14.43 -6.67
N ARG A 176 -17.13 15.68 -6.50
CA ARG A 176 -16.19 16.74 -6.12
C ARG A 176 -15.65 16.43 -4.73
N PRO A 177 -14.33 16.61 -4.47
CA PRO A 177 -13.83 16.54 -3.12
C PRO A 177 -14.59 17.58 -2.29
N GLU A 178 -15.18 17.16 -1.19
CA GLU A 178 -15.69 18.11 -0.21
C GLU A 178 -14.49 18.91 0.27
N ALA A 179 -14.56 20.22 0.16
CA ALA A 179 -13.54 21.11 0.69
C ALA A 179 -13.43 20.78 2.20
N VAL A 180 -12.30 20.26 2.61
CA VAL A 180 -11.97 20.13 4.03
C VAL A 180 -11.87 21.56 4.54
N ILE A 181 -12.90 21.98 5.29
CA ILE A 181 -12.94 23.28 5.99
C ILE A 181 -12.08 23.17 7.23
#